data_06d4c401e68aaa6578a07d4f00cee719
#
_entry.id   06d4c401e68aaa6578a07d4f00cee719
#
_cell.length_a   1.000
_cell.length_b   1.000
_cell.length_c   1.000
_cell.angle_alpha   90.00
_cell.angle_beta   90.00
_cell.angle_gamma   90.00
#
_symmetry.space_group_name_H-M   'P 1'
#
loop_
_entity.id
_entity.type
_entity.pdbx_description
1 polymer ?
#
loop_
_entity_poly.entity_id
_entity_poly.type
_entity_poly.pdbx_seq_one_letter_code
_entity_poly.pdbx_strand_id
1 'polypeptide(L)'
;GNVGKILIDAVVEKHPSRTIGWILHPDFPPHSTLSETGLIGPPRLDISKIVLPDGEELVTITGIMQPMTASGQFEVAEAVLDLADGSGASRLLVLAGLASEPERRSIFAVCSAKEIRKALEADDIEVSKDQPKAGMIGMAGMVLSLAPTKGVPAIGVIAETIGASSDILAAERMSRWIEQAFDVTLDL
;
A
#
# COMPACT_ATOMS: atom_id res chain seq x y z
N GLY A 1 11.17 -5.10 3.78
CA GLY A 1 10.24 -6.01 4.45
C GLY A 1 8.82 -5.82 3.94
N ASN A 2 8.00 -6.83 4.01
CA ASN A 2 6.63 -6.84 3.51
C ASN A 2 5.63 -6.11 4.44
N VAL A 3 6.02 -5.00 5.06
CA VAL A 3 5.23 -4.32 6.10
C VAL A 3 3.81 -3.99 5.61
N GLY A 4 3.69 -3.36 4.44
CA GLY A 4 2.38 -3.02 3.87
C GLY A 4 1.53 -4.26 3.58
N LYS A 5 2.15 -5.32 3.03
CA LYS A 5 1.43 -6.58 2.77
C LYS A 5 0.95 -7.24 4.06
N ILE A 6 1.79 -7.32 5.09
CA ILE A 6 1.43 -7.89 6.40
C ILE A 6 0.21 -7.16 6.97
N LEU A 7 0.21 -5.83 6.92
CA LEU A 7 -0.91 -5.03 7.39
C LEU A 7 -2.18 -5.31 6.59
N ILE A 8 -2.10 -5.28 5.26
CA ILE A 8 -3.27 -5.53 4.40
C ILE A 8 -3.81 -6.94 4.61
N ASP A 9 -2.96 -7.95 4.68
CA ASP A 9 -3.38 -9.34 4.92
C ASP A 9 -4.11 -9.46 6.28
N ALA A 10 -3.60 -8.82 7.33
CA ALA A 10 -4.25 -8.80 8.64
C ALA A 10 -5.64 -8.15 8.61
N VAL A 11 -5.79 -7.02 7.90
CA VAL A 11 -7.10 -6.36 7.73
C VAL A 11 -8.08 -7.24 6.96
N VAL A 12 -7.62 -7.88 5.88
CA VAL A 12 -8.45 -8.80 5.06
C VAL A 12 -8.90 -10.02 5.88
N GLU A 13 -8.03 -10.55 6.73
CA GLU A 13 -8.33 -11.72 7.57
C GLU A 13 -9.28 -11.36 8.74
N LYS A 14 -9.08 -10.19 9.33
CA LYS A 14 -9.82 -9.75 10.53
C LYS A 14 -11.27 -9.38 10.23
N HIS A 15 -11.55 -8.78 9.08
CA HIS A 15 -12.85 -8.15 8.79
C HIS A 15 -13.62 -8.86 7.69
N PRO A 16 -14.96 -8.65 7.60
CA PRO A 16 -15.74 -9.12 6.46
C PRO A 16 -15.15 -8.60 5.16
N SER A 17 -14.64 -9.50 4.35
CA SER A 17 -13.91 -9.18 3.12
C SER A 17 -14.34 -10.10 1.98
N ARG A 18 -14.21 -9.60 0.75
CA ARG A 18 -14.38 -10.40 -0.46
C ARG A 18 -13.40 -9.97 -1.54
N THR A 19 -12.83 -10.90 -2.25
CA THR A 19 -12.08 -10.63 -3.47
C THR A 19 -13.05 -10.14 -4.56
N ILE A 20 -12.74 -9.00 -5.16
CA ILE A 20 -13.57 -8.38 -6.21
C ILE A 20 -12.87 -8.37 -7.58
N GLY A 21 -11.60 -8.74 -7.63
CA GLY A 21 -10.86 -8.82 -8.88
C GLY A 21 -9.37 -9.06 -8.68
N TRP A 22 -8.64 -9.05 -9.79
CA TRP A 22 -7.20 -9.23 -9.85
C TRP A 22 -6.58 -8.32 -10.89
N ILE A 23 -5.31 -7.98 -10.70
CA ILE A 23 -4.46 -7.43 -11.73
C ILE A 23 -3.51 -8.54 -12.19
N LEU A 24 -3.58 -8.90 -13.46
CA LEU A 24 -2.70 -9.84 -14.12
C LEU A 24 -1.77 -9.07 -15.06
N HIS A 25 -0.52 -9.46 -15.12
CA HIS A 25 0.45 -8.88 -16.05
C HIS A 25 1.51 -9.91 -16.44
N PRO A 26 1.90 -10.01 -17.72
CA PRO A 26 2.87 -11.01 -18.18
C PRO A 26 4.26 -10.84 -17.57
N ASP A 27 4.58 -9.67 -17.04
CA ASP A 27 5.87 -9.36 -16.42
C ASP A 27 5.96 -9.74 -14.95
N PHE A 28 4.91 -10.30 -14.34
CA PHE A 28 5.05 -10.92 -13.03
C PHE A 28 5.99 -12.13 -13.10
N PRO A 29 6.82 -12.37 -12.06
CA PRO A 29 7.63 -13.59 -11.99
C PRO A 29 6.77 -14.84 -12.22
N PRO A 30 7.26 -15.86 -12.95
CA PRO A 30 6.49 -17.05 -13.28
C PRO A 30 6.35 -18.00 -12.07
N HIS A 31 5.69 -17.51 -11.05
CA HIS A 31 5.50 -18.21 -9.78
C HIS A 31 4.01 -18.35 -9.47
N SER A 32 3.44 -19.46 -9.87
CA SER A 32 2.06 -19.81 -9.53
C SER A 32 1.91 -20.04 -8.03
N THR A 33 0.76 -19.66 -7.50
CA THR A 33 0.44 -19.79 -6.08
C THR A 33 -0.59 -20.89 -5.85
N LEU A 34 -0.49 -21.59 -4.74
CA LEU A 34 -1.48 -22.57 -4.30
C LEU A 34 -2.43 -21.91 -3.30
N SER A 35 -3.73 -21.92 -3.60
CA SER A 35 -4.77 -21.42 -2.68
C SER A 35 -5.04 -22.41 -1.55
N GLU A 36 -5.69 -21.96 -0.48
CA GLU A 36 -6.16 -22.84 0.61
C GLU A 36 -7.11 -23.93 0.15
N THR A 37 -7.81 -23.73 -0.96
CA THR A 37 -8.69 -24.70 -1.58
C THR A 37 -7.96 -25.72 -2.49
N GLY A 38 -6.63 -25.63 -2.56
CA GLY A 38 -5.80 -26.54 -3.37
C GLY A 38 -5.79 -26.21 -4.86
N LEU A 39 -6.17 -24.99 -5.26
CA LEU A 39 -6.15 -24.56 -6.66
C LEU A 39 -4.87 -23.79 -6.96
N ILE A 40 -4.28 -24.05 -8.13
CA ILE A 40 -3.15 -23.29 -8.66
C ILE A 40 -3.69 -22.02 -9.36
N GLY A 41 -3.18 -20.86 -8.95
CA GLY A 41 -3.48 -19.56 -9.57
C GLY A 41 -2.24 -18.87 -10.13
N PRO A 42 -2.41 -17.96 -11.10
CA PRO A 42 -1.29 -17.17 -11.65
C PRO A 42 -0.76 -16.17 -10.63
N PRO A 43 0.49 -15.70 -10.80
CA PRO A 43 1.00 -14.54 -10.06
C PRO A 43 0.15 -13.31 -10.39
N ARG A 44 -0.26 -12.58 -9.37
CA ARG A 44 -1.22 -11.48 -9.51
C ARG A 44 -1.21 -10.54 -8.32
N LEU A 45 -1.86 -9.38 -8.46
CA LEU A 45 -2.32 -8.60 -7.34
C LEU A 45 -3.80 -8.93 -7.10
N ASP A 46 -4.15 -9.20 -5.85
CA ASP A 46 -5.53 -9.41 -5.43
C ASP A 46 -6.17 -8.08 -5.03
N ILE A 47 -7.42 -7.87 -5.45
CA ILE A 47 -8.23 -6.72 -5.10
C ILE A 47 -9.35 -7.20 -4.19
N SER A 48 -9.42 -6.68 -2.98
CA SER A 48 -10.43 -7.07 -2.00
C SER A 48 -11.19 -5.85 -1.50
N LYS A 49 -12.50 -6.02 -1.31
CA LYS A 49 -13.37 -5.06 -0.63
C LYS A 49 -13.61 -5.52 0.79
N ILE A 50 -13.46 -4.60 1.73
CA ILE A 50 -13.54 -4.85 3.17
C ILE A 50 -14.54 -3.87 3.77
N VAL A 51 -15.29 -4.30 4.78
CA VAL A 51 -16.15 -3.43 5.57
C VAL A 51 -15.52 -3.32 6.97
N LEU A 52 -15.12 -2.12 7.33
CA LEU A 52 -14.51 -1.81 8.63
C LEU A 52 -15.57 -1.72 9.75
N PRO A 53 -15.17 -1.80 11.04
CA PRO A 53 -16.11 -1.76 12.16
C PRO A 53 -16.98 -0.50 12.24
N ASP A 54 -16.46 0.64 11.77
CA ASP A 54 -17.18 1.91 11.68
C ASP A 54 -18.15 1.99 10.50
N GLY A 55 -18.18 0.96 9.65
CA GLY A 55 -19.01 0.88 8.45
C GLY A 55 -18.36 1.48 7.20
N GLU A 56 -17.14 2.00 7.30
CA GLU A 56 -16.40 2.43 6.12
C GLU A 56 -16.01 1.26 5.21
N GLU A 57 -16.03 1.51 3.91
CA GLU A 57 -15.59 0.54 2.91
C GLU A 57 -14.16 0.83 2.49
N LEU A 58 -13.34 -0.20 2.58
CA LEU A 58 -11.94 -0.16 2.17
C LEU A 58 -11.72 -1.10 0.97
N VAL A 59 -11.03 -0.62 -0.05
CA VAL A 59 -10.52 -1.45 -1.15
C VAL A 59 -9.02 -1.62 -0.98
N THR A 60 -8.56 -2.86 -0.95
CA THR A 60 -7.13 -3.18 -0.84
C THR A 60 -6.62 -3.81 -2.12
N ILE A 61 -5.38 -3.51 -2.47
CA ILE A 61 -4.64 -4.11 -3.58
C ILE A 61 -3.32 -4.63 -3.01
N THR A 62 -3.09 -5.92 -3.09
CA THR A 62 -1.89 -6.55 -2.55
C THR A 62 -1.47 -7.77 -3.38
N GLY A 63 -0.20 -8.12 -3.29
CA GLY A 63 0.35 -9.31 -3.94
C GLY A 63 1.68 -9.72 -3.34
N ILE A 64 2.07 -10.95 -3.61
CA ILE A 64 3.34 -11.53 -3.12
C ILE A 64 4.52 -10.95 -3.90
N MET A 65 4.30 -10.59 -5.17
CA MET A 65 5.32 -10.18 -6.11
C MET A 65 4.92 -8.90 -6.84
N GLN A 66 5.91 -8.25 -7.42
CA GLN A 66 5.73 -7.10 -8.31
C GLN A 66 6.30 -7.44 -9.70
N PRO A 67 5.93 -6.70 -10.76
CA PRO A 67 6.54 -6.86 -12.08
C PRO A 67 8.06 -6.70 -12.05
N MET A 68 8.75 -7.45 -12.90
CA MET A 68 10.22 -7.53 -12.90
C MET A 68 10.88 -6.38 -13.65
N THR A 69 10.22 -5.82 -14.67
CA THR A 69 10.78 -4.75 -15.50
C THR A 69 10.22 -3.38 -15.14
N ALA A 70 10.92 -2.32 -15.54
CA ALA A 70 10.46 -0.95 -15.38
C ALA A 70 9.15 -0.67 -16.11
N SER A 71 8.98 -1.21 -17.33
CA SER A 71 7.74 -1.07 -18.11
C SER A 71 6.58 -1.79 -17.45
N GLY A 72 6.79 -3.03 -16.99
CA GLY A 72 5.76 -3.78 -16.27
C GLY A 72 5.33 -3.10 -14.98
N GLN A 73 6.26 -2.56 -14.21
CA GLN A 73 5.94 -1.78 -13.01
C GLN A 73 5.14 -0.50 -13.34
N PHE A 74 5.49 0.18 -14.41
CA PHE A 74 4.77 1.35 -14.88
C PHE A 74 3.32 1.00 -15.28
N GLU A 75 3.14 -0.02 -16.13
CA GLU A 75 1.82 -0.46 -16.62
C GLU A 75 0.91 -0.93 -15.47
N VAL A 76 1.44 -1.71 -14.51
CA VAL A 76 0.68 -2.16 -13.34
C VAL A 76 0.37 -0.98 -12.40
N ALA A 77 1.29 -0.03 -12.25
CA ALA A 77 1.02 1.19 -11.47
C ALA A 77 -0.11 2.02 -12.08
N GLU A 78 -0.14 2.17 -13.40
CA GLU A 78 -1.27 2.83 -14.09
C GLU A 78 -2.59 2.10 -13.85
N ALA A 79 -2.61 0.76 -13.93
CA ALA A 79 -3.80 -0.04 -13.64
C ALA A 79 -4.31 0.16 -12.21
N VAL A 80 -3.41 0.22 -11.23
CA VAL A 80 -3.76 0.52 -9.82
C VAL A 80 -4.40 1.91 -9.70
N LEU A 81 -3.81 2.92 -10.35
CA LEU A 81 -4.31 4.28 -10.31
C LEU A 81 -5.66 4.44 -11.03
N ASP A 82 -5.85 3.78 -12.16
CA ASP A 82 -7.13 3.77 -12.89
C ASP A 82 -8.25 3.12 -12.04
N LEU A 83 -7.93 2.06 -11.29
CA LEU A 83 -8.85 1.45 -10.34
C LEU A 83 -9.19 2.41 -9.18
N ALA A 84 -8.20 3.10 -8.63
CA ALA A 84 -8.42 4.07 -7.55
C ALA A 84 -9.31 5.23 -8.02
N ASP A 85 -9.05 5.78 -9.20
CA ASP A 85 -9.88 6.83 -9.81
C ASP A 85 -11.30 6.34 -10.07
N GLY A 86 -11.44 5.18 -10.71
CA GLY A 86 -12.74 4.58 -11.05
C GLY A 86 -13.57 4.14 -9.83
N SER A 87 -12.94 3.88 -8.69
CA SER A 87 -13.63 3.50 -7.44
C SER A 87 -14.28 4.67 -6.72
N GLY A 88 -13.92 5.91 -7.05
CA GLY A 88 -14.36 7.10 -6.34
C GLY A 88 -13.75 7.22 -4.93
N ALA A 89 -12.64 6.53 -4.67
CA ALA A 89 -11.95 6.61 -3.38
C ALA A 89 -11.48 8.04 -3.09
N SER A 90 -11.70 8.52 -1.87
CA SER A 90 -11.28 9.86 -1.46
C SER A 90 -9.76 10.00 -1.38
N ARG A 91 -9.05 8.90 -1.17
CA ARG A 91 -7.58 8.84 -1.11
C ARG A 91 -7.07 7.44 -1.39
N LEU A 92 -5.81 7.36 -1.83
CA LEU A 92 -5.07 6.11 -1.99
C LEU A 92 -3.90 6.11 -1.00
N LEU A 93 -3.83 5.13 -0.10
CA LEU A 93 -2.67 4.93 0.76
C LEU A 93 -1.73 3.91 0.12
N VAL A 94 -0.49 4.30 -0.09
CA VAL A 94 0.58 3.44 -0.62
C VAL A 94 1.50 3.06 0.54
N LEU A 95 1.45 1.80 0.94
CA LEU A 95 2.16 1.30 2.12
C LEU A 95 3.53 0.74 1.73
N ALA A 96 4.59 1.19 2.40
CA ALA A 96 5.94 0.74 2.12
C ALA A 96 6.78 0.58 3.40
N GLY A 97 7.78 -0.29 3.33
CA GLY A 97 8.82 -0.40 4.35
C GLY A 97 10.13 0.21 3.87
N LEU A 98 10.81 0.94 4.75
CA LEU A 98 12.15 1.47 4.55
C LEU A 98 13.12 0.73 5.46
N ALA A 99 14.09 0.00 4.89
CA ALA A 99 15.13 -0.65 5.68
C ALA A 99 15.98 0.41 6.42
N SER A 100 16.08 0.25 7.72
CA SER A 100 16.75 1.19 8.62
C SER A 100 17.45 0.44 9.76
N GLU A 101 18.26 1.16 10.52
CA GLU A 101 18.88 0.64 11.74
C GLU A 101 17.82 0.17 12.76
N PRO A 102 18.11 -0.84 13.59
CA PRO A 102 17.13 -1.44 14.51
C PRO A 102 16.47 -0.46 15.50
N GLU A 103 17.17 0.62 15.83
CA GLU A 103 16.70 1.67 16.73
C GLU A 103 15.72 2.63 16.07
N ARG A 104 15.74 2.72 14.75
CA ARG A 104 14.87 3.59 13.97
C ARG A 104 13.52 2.90 13.73
N ARG A 105 12.44 3.51 14.21
CA ARG A 105 11.10 2.93 14.20
C ARG A 105 10.02 3.92 13.78
N SER A 106 10.41 4.97 13.06
CA SER A 106 9.49 6.02 12.65
C SER A 106 8.49 5.52 11.61
N ILE A 107 7.31 6.11 11.66
CA ILE A 107 6.34 6.07 10.57
C ILE A 107 6.20 7.50 10.07
N PHE A 108 6.18 7.69 8.77
CA PHE A 108 6.03 9.03 8.20
C PHE A 108 5.28 9.00 6.87
N ALA A 109 4.62 10.11 6.57
CA ALA A 109 3.95 10.32 5.29
C ALA A 109 4.89 10.91 4.26
N VAL A 110 4.67 10.55 3.00
CA VAL A 110 5.24 11.21 1.81
C VAL A 110 4.14 11.41 0.77
N CYS A 111 4.28 12.40 -0.09
CA CYS A 111 3.33 12.62 -1.17
C CYS A 111 4.03 13.22 -2.40
N SER A 112 3.39 13.08 -3.56
CA SER A 112 3.90 13.54 -4.86
C SER A 112 3.23 14.81 -5.37
N ALA A 113 2.25 15.38 -4.64
CA ALA A 113 1.52 16.59 -5.02
C ALA A 113 1.52 17.62 -3.88
N LYS A 114 1.69 18.90 -4.23
CA LYS A 114 1.73 20.02 -3.27
C LYS A 114 0.40 20.20 -2.55
N GLU A 115 -0.71 19.97 -3.24
CA GLU A 115 -2.06 20.08 -2.70
C GLU A 115 -2.29 19.05 -1.61
N ILE A 116 -1.83 17.81 -1.82
CA ILE A 116 -1.92 16.73 -0.84
C ILE A 116 -1.05 17.06 0.38
N ARG A 117 0.16 17.57 0.17
CA ARG A 117 1.01 18.01 1.29
C ARG A 117 0.31 19.05 2.15
N LYS A 118 -0.26 20.08 1.52
CA LYS A 118 -0.97 21.16 2.25
C LYS A 118 -2.17 20.64 3.03
N ALA A 119 -2.93 19.69 2.44
CA ALA A 119 -4.06 19.07 3.12
C ALA A 119 -3.61 18.26 4.35
N LEU A 120 -2.57 17.45 4.22
CA LEU A 120 -2.02 16.68 5.35
C LEU A 120 -1.48 17.58 6.45
N GLU A 121 -0.71 18.61 6.10
CA GLU A 121 -0.17 19.58 7.08
C GLU A 121 -1.30 20.39 7.76
N ALA A 122 -2.43 20.64 7.09
CA ALA A 122 -3.61 21.27 7.70
C ALA A 122 -4.31 20.36 8.72
N ASP A 123 -4.20 19.05 8.55
CA ASP A 123 -4.71 18.03 9.48
C ASP A 123 -3.65 17.61 10.53
N ASP A 124 -2.61 18.42 10.72
CA ASP A 124 -1.50 18.17 11.64
C ASP A 124 -0.70 16.88 11.34
N ILE A 125 -0.76 16.38 10.10
CA ILE A 125 0.00 15.22 9.65
C ILE A 125 1.32 15.69 9.03
N GLU A 126 2.44 15.34 9.66
CA GLU A 126 3.76 15.68 9.16
C GLU A 126 4.12 14.90 7.90
N VAL A 127 4.47 15.62 6.83
CA VAL A 127 4.98 15.05 5.58
C VAL A 127 6.48 15.19 5.53
N SER A 128 7.19 14.07 5.43
CA SER A 128 8.65 14.03 5.38
C SER A 128 9.20 14.84 4.21
N LYS A 129 10.31 15.55 4.46
CA LYS A 129 11.04 16.36 3.46
C LYS A 129 12.41 15.78 3.11
N ASP A 130 12.92 14.87 3.92
CA ASP A 130 14.28 14.35 3.84
C ASP A 130 14.35 12.82 3.76
N GLN A 131 13.23 12.12 3.95
CA GLN A 131 13.15 10.68 3.82
C GLN A 131 12.05 10.26 2.82
N PRO A 132 12.23 9.19 2.08
CA PRO A 132 13.47 8.41 1.93
C PRO A 132 14.50 9.15 1.04
N LYS A 133 15.74 9.30 1.50
CA LYS A 133 16.81 10.04 0.77
C LYS A 133 17.10 9.49 -0.63
N ALA A 134 17.06 8.17 -0.77
CA ALA A 134 17.31 7.49 -2.05
C ALA A 134 16.08 7.46 -2.98
N GLY A 135 14.97 8.09 -2.58
CA GLY A 135 13.69 7.92 -3.26
C GLY A 135 13.07 6.54 -2.98
N MET A 136 12.00 6.21 -3.67
CA MET A 136 11.30 4.93 -3.55
C MET A 136 11.54 4.08 -4.80
N ILE A 137 11.95 2.83 -4.61
CA ILE A 137 12.19 1.87 -5.69
C ILE A 137 11.04 0.86 -5.70
N GLY A 138 10.60 0.47 -6.91
CA GLY A 138 9.57 -0.54 -7.12
C GLY A 138 8.16 0.03 -7.20
N MET A 139 7.16 -0.85 -7.11
CA MET A 139 5.76 -0.55 -7.36
C MET A 139 5.20 0.59 -6.50
N ALA A 140 5.53 0.61 -5.20
CA ALA A 140 5.05 1.65 -4.30
C ALA A 140 5.49 3.05 -4.76
N GLY A 141 6.77 3.18 -5.15
CA GLY A 141 7.31 4.42 -5.69
C GLY A 141 6.67 4.82 -7.02
N MET A 142 6.42 3.85 -7.90
CA MET A 142 5.78 4.08 -9.21
C MET A 142 4.34 4.55 -9.03
N VAL A 143 3.53 3.88 -8.21
CA VAL A 143 2.14 4.29 -7.94
C VAL A 143 2.10 5.70 -7.37
N LEU A 144 2.92 5.99 -6.35
CA LEU A 144 2.91 7.30 -5.71
C LEU A 144 3.37 8.42 -6.66
N SER A 145 4.43 8.19 -7.44
CA SER A 145 4.97 9.21 -8.34
C SER A 145 4.10 9.50 -9.55
N LEU A 146 3.35 8.50 -10.05
CA LEU A 146 2.44 8.63 -11.17
C LEU A 146 1.04 9.15 -10.78
N ALA A 147 0.66 9.09 -9.51
CA ALA A 147 -0.65 9.49 -9.03
C ALA A 147 -1.09 10.89 -9.51
N PRO A 148 -0.24 11.94 -9.52
CA PRO A 148 -0.63 13.24 -10.03
C PRO A 148 -1.02 13.25 -11.51
N THR A 149 -0.46 12.36 -12.33
CA THR A 149 -0.78 12.28 -13.77
C THR A 149 -2.19 11.76 -14.02
N LYS A 150 -2.76 11.05 -13.04
CA LYS A 150 -4.13 10.50 -13.06
C LYS A 150 -5.09 11.30 -12.16
N GLY A 151 -4.62 12.35 -11.49
CA GLY A 151 -5.43 13.11 -10.56
C GLY A 151 -5.84 12.34 -9.30
N VAL A 152 -5.14 11.26 -8.96
CA VAL A 152 -5.44 10.43 -7.78
C VAL A 152 -4.77 11.02 -6.54
N PRO A 153 -5.54 11.31 -5.46
CA PRO A 153 -4.97 11.76 -4.19
C PRO A 153 -4.24 10.61 -3.50
N ALA A 154 -2.92 10.51 -3.67
CA ALA A 154 -2.12 9.44 -3.13
C ALA A 154 -1.16 9.92 -2.03
N ILE A 155 -1.07 9.12 -0.97
CA ILE A 155 -0.23 9.35 0.21
C ILE A 155 0.59 8.09 0.44
N GLY A 156 1.91 8.22 0.46
CA GLY A 156 2.79 7.15 0.89
C GLY A 156 2.88 7.12 2.41
N VAL A 157 2.65 5.95 3.01
CA VAL A 157 2.89 5.69 4.44
C VAL A 157 4.07 4.74 4.54
N ILE A 158 5.17 5.23 5.10
CA ILE A 158 6.45 4.51 5.14
C ILE A 158 6.79 4.16 6.58
N ALA A 159 7.02 2.87 6.84
CA ALA A 159 7.50 2.39 8.12
C ALA A 159 9.00 2.06 8.04
N GLU A 160 9.80 2.59 8.96
CA GLU A 160 11.15 2.11 9.18
C GLU A 160 11.11 0.69 9.75
N THR A 161 11.88 -0.21 9.16
CA THR A 161 11.93 -1.64 9.45
C THR A 161 13.34 -2.17 9.39
N ILE A 162 13.63 -3.20 10.15
CA ILE A 162 14.94 -3.90 10.09
C ILE A 162 15.17 -4.65 8.76
N GLY A 163 14.20 -4.63 7.85
CA GLY A 163 14.33 -5.28 6.54
C GLY A 163 14.08 -6.79 6.55
N ALA A 164 13.69 -7.38 7.67
CA ALA A 164 13.28 -8.78 7.73
C ALA A 164 12.07 -9.06 6.85
N SER A 165 11.91 -10.30 6.40
CA SER A 165 10.81 -10.73 5.51
C SER A 165 9.42 -10.57 6.15
N SER A 166 9.35 -10.60 7.48
CA SER A 166 8.12 -10.39 8.24
C SER A 166 8.39 -9.54 9.49
N ASP A 167 8.23 -8.24 9.37
CA ASP A 167 8.31 -7.30 10.49
C ASP A 167 6.89 -6.93 10.95
N ILE A 168 6.29 -7.80 11.77
CA ILE A 168 4.94 -7.62 12.31
C ILE A 168 4.86 -6.36 13.18
N LEU A 169 5.90 -6.08 13.96
CA LEU A 169 5.92 -4.90 14.83
C LEU A 169 5.92 -3.59 14.03
N ALA A 170 6.56 -3.58 12.86
CA ALA A 170 6.48 -2.42 11.97
C ALA A 170 5.08 -2.29 11.35
N ALA A 171 4.41 -3.39 11.01
CA ALA A 171 3.04 -3.37 10.51
C ALA A 171 2.05 -2.89 11.58
N GLU A 172 2.18 -3.32 12.83
CA GLU A 172 1.38 -2.82 13.95
C GLU A 172 1.58 -1.32 14.19
N ARG A 173 2.83 -0.83 14.15
CA ARG A 173 3.08 0.61 14.27
C ARG A 173 2.45 1.40 13.14
N MET A 174 2.52 0.88 11.90
CA MET A 174 1.91 1.49 10.73
C MET A 174 0.38 1.52 10.85
N SER A 175 -0.24 0.44 11.32
CA SER A 175 -1.69 0.39 11.56
C SER A 175 -2.13 1.49 12.53
N ARG A 176 -1.53 1.57 13.71
CA ARG A 176 -1.85 2.60 14.71
C ARG A 176 -1.65 4.02 14.19
N TRP A 177 -0.58 4.23 13.41
CA TRP A 177 -0.33 5.53 12.79
C TRP A 177 -1.43 5.90 11.78
N ILE A 178 -1.87 4.95 10.95
CA ILE A 178 -2.96 5.15 9.96
C ILE A 178 -4.26 5.46 10.69
N GLU A 179 -4.61 4.71 11.73
CA GLU A 179 -5.82 4.95 12.54
C GLU A 179 -5.84 6.36 13.12
N GLN A 180 -4.72 6.82 13.68
CA GLN A 180 -4.60 8.15 14.26
C GLN A 180 -4.60 9.27 13.22
N ALA A 181 -3.89 9.07 12.10
CA ALA A 181 -3.74 10.09 11.08
C ALA A 181 -5.00 10.31 10.24
N PHE A 182 -5.78 9.26 10.02
CA PHE A 182 -6.91 9.30 9.08
C PHE A 182 -8.27 9.03 9.73
N ASP A 183 -8.31 8.90 11.05
CA ASP A 183 -9.54 8.67 11.84
C ASP A 183 -10.34 7.46 11.32
N VAL A 184 -9.64 6.35 11.08
CA VAL A 184 -10.22 5.07 10.65
C VAL A 184 -9.97 4.01 11.72
N THR A 185 -10.83 3.01 11.81
CA THR A 185 -10.70 1.92 12.78
C THR A 185 -10.33 0.62 12.05
N LEU A 186 -9.05 0.26 12.08
CA LEU A 186 -8.58 -1.02 11.53
C LEU A 186 -8.76 -2.16 12.54
N ASP A 187 -8.72 -1.88 13.82
CA ASP A 187 -8.96 -2.82 14.93
C ASP A 187 -8.10 -4.10 14.81
N LEU A 188 -6.78 -3.94 14.65
CA LEU A 188 -5.81 -5.04 14.48
C LEU A 188 -5.09 -5.39 15.79
#